data_bdf99882efda6cb57c83f68503dcee9a
#
_entry.id   bdf99882efda6cb57c83f68503dcee9a
#
_cell.length_a   1.000
_cell.length_b   1.000
_cell.length_c   1.000
_cell.angle_alpha   90.00
_cell.angle_beta   90.00
_cell.angle_gamma   90.00
#
_symmetry.space_group_name_H-M   'P 1'
#
loop_
_entity.id
_entity.type
_entity.pdbx_description
1 polymer ?
#
loop_
_entity_poly.entity_id
_entity_poly.type
_entity_poly.pdbx_seq_one_letter_code
_entity_poly.pdbx_strand_id
1 'polypeptide(L)'
;MKTRRRKSNIVFLFVSLVFASFILTSFDNIQASEGNKAPRGIVKIKPVYVGITYFFPWSYPNTPLTAGELEQRTREMVEGFKKSLKVDFVEVAAPLIITEHADFRKLKAELTYDTDALLCGGERSPLDDYSLSRLGLPVIRGEADPDFLRALRVKKVLSESKILYIGEYPSFSIRYNASPRHLFTCEDRFGVRVRQIETMEFYNLFDGFKEDEVKRELTNWRKNFDESPDKDEAHKCSLVKSEKDLLDATRVYLTLRTLAQREDANGICVNCNRLWIQDKRQVIPCLAYDRLIDEGIMCACEGDMGNMISSLILHAVSGDQPVLQGNTRWRPDEGIIYIQHGVIPLTMAKTKHKIRNYHTKGWGVTGYAEVDNAGGPMTVINIDNLYSKIGVVEGTIRDSYEPTDEEARGGACRFRVNMTVKGDLLKAQPVLNVGSQHNAMTFGHWLPALVEAGKLLDLEVLRLED
;
A
#
# COMPACT_ATOMS: atom_id res chain seq x y z
N MET A 1 -64.40 6.40 16.39
CA MET A 1 -63.07 5.78 16.30
C MET A 1 -62.45 6.08 14.92
N LYS A 2 -62.13 7.34 14.62
CA LYS A 2 -61.48 7.75 13.36
C LYS A 2 -60.76 9.10 13.57
N THR A 3 -59.56 9.11 14.22
CA THR A 3 -58.67 10.30 14.22
C THR A 3 -57.28 10.01 14.82
N ARG A 4 -56.59 8.99 14.33
CA ARG A 4 -55.17 8.75 14.80
C ARG A 4 -54.18 8.30 13.72
N ARG A 5 -54.51 8.40 12.41
CA ARG A 5 -53.63 7.94 11.33
C ARG A 5 -52.98 9.05 10.46
N ARG A 6 -53.20 10.33 10.74
CA ARG A 6 -52.67 11.45 9.91
C ARG A 6 -51.38 12.09 10.45
N LYS A 7 -50.92 11.80 11.68
CA LYS A 7 -49.71 12.46 12.23
C LYS A 7 -48.41 11.68 11.98
N SER A 8 -48.45 10.41 11.62
CA SER A 8 -47.24 9.63 11.39
C SER A 8 -46.60 9.85 10.00
N ASN A 9 -47.38 10.18 9.00
CA ASN A 9 -46.89 10.36 7.63
C ASN A 9 -46.16 11.69 7.42
N ILE A 10 -46.43 12.70 8.21
CA ILE A 10 -45.78 14.04 8.08
C ILE A 10 -44.37 13.98 8.68
N VAL A 11 -44.16 13.23 9.76
CA VAL A 11 -42.85 13.06 10.40
C VAL A 11 -41.92 12.23 9.50
N PHE A 12 -42.43 11.20 8.83
CA PHE A 12 -41.63 10.38 7.88
C PHE A 12 -41.22 11.18 6.62
N LEU A 13 -42.09 12.08 6.14
CA LEU A 13 -41.75 12.93 5.00
C LEU A 13 -40.72 14.02 5.35
N PHE A 14 -40.76 14.55 6.58
CA PHE A 14 -39.75 15.52 7.04
C PHE A 14 -38.39 14.93 7.28
N VAL A 15 -38.31 13.71 7.83
CA VAL A 15 -37.06 12.99 8.03
C VAL A 15 -36.42 12.60 6.69
N SER A 16 -37.23 12.16 5.71
CA SER A 16 -36.73 11.83 4.37
C SER A 16 -36.26 13.07 3.60
N LEU A 17 -36.88 14.24 3.76
CA LEU A 17 -36.47 15.50 3.13
C LEU A 17 -35.19 16.07 3.77
N VAL A 18 -35.01 15.94 5.09
CA VAL A 18 -33.79 16.36 5.79
C VAL A 18 -32.61 15.48 5.42
N PHE A 19 -32.81 14.16 5.31
CA PHE A 19 -31.74 13.23 4.84
C PHE A 19 -31.39 13.47 3.36
N ALA A 20 -32.35 13.74 2.49
CA ALA A 20 -32.09 14.08 1.09
C ALA A 20 -31.35 15.42 0.93
N SER A 21 -31.65 16.41 1.76
CA SER A 21 -30.94 17.70 1.78
C SER A 21 -29.51 17.55 2.30
N PHE A 22 -29.26 16.68 3.29
CA PHE A 22 -27.89 16.42 3.80
C PHE A 22 -27.04 15.68 2.77
N ILE A 23 -27.62 14.78 1.97
CA ILE A 23 -26.91 14.10 0.89
C ILE A 23 -26.59 15.06 -0.26
N LEU A 24 -27.51 15.96 -0.63
CA LEU A 24 -27.32 16.93 -1.73
C LEU A 24 -26.30 18.04 -1.37
N THR A 25 -26.28 18.51 -0.12
CA THR A 25 -25.26 19.49 0.32
C THR A 25 -23.86 18.89 0.52
N SER A 26 -23.74 17.56 0.67
CA SER A 26 -22.45 16.88 0.73
C SER A 26 -21.77 16.75 -0.64
N PHE A 27 -22.54 16.71 -1.73
CA PHE A 27 -21.98 16.57 -3.08
C PHE A 27 -21.35 17.86 -3.61
N ASP A 28 -21.87 19.04 -3.27
CA ASP A 28 -21.32 20.32 -3.73
C ASP A 28 -20.04 20.74 -2.98
N ASN A 29 -19.77 20.16 -1.79
CA ASN A 29 -18.56 20.44 -1.00
C ASN A 29 -17.38 19.51 -1.28
N ILE A 30 -17.54 18.47 -2.10
CA ILE A 30 -16.45 17.50 -2.39
C ILE A 30 -15.46 18.04 -3.43
N GLN A 31 -15.81 19.10 -4.18
CA GLN A 31 -14.89 19.73 -5.14
C GLN A 31 -13.85 20.68 -4.51
N ALA A 32 -13.87 20.92 -3.20
CA ALA A 32 -13.10 22.01 -2.58
C ALA A 32 -12.08 21.56 -1.51
N SER A 33 -11.58 20.33 -1.51
CA SER A 33 -10.47 20.00 -0.64
C SER A 33 -9.39 19.18 -1.37
N GLU A 34 -8.72 19.80 -2.32
CA GLU A 34 -7.28 19.55 -2.52
C GLU A 34 -6.51 20.16 -1.34
N GLY A 35 -6.95 19.85 -0.12
CA GLY A 35 -6.20 20.14 1.07
C GLY A 35 -4.97 19.24 1.05
N ASN A 36 -3.78 19.83 1.07
CA ASN A 36 -2.50 19.15 1.30
C ASN A 36 -2.67 18.18 2.49
N LYS A 37 -3.04 16.92 2.20
CA LYS A 37 -2.99 15.87 3.22
C LYS A 37 -1.53 15.69 3.57
N ALA A 38 -1.22 15.70 4.85
CA ALA A 38 0.14 15.40 5.29
C ALA A 38 0.55 14.04 4.68
N PRO A 39 1.72 13.96 4.04
CA PRO A 39 2.19 12.72 3.44
C PRO A 39 2.27 11.64 4.52
N ARG A 40 1.74 10.44 4.24
CA ARG A 40 1.86 9.30 5.14
C ARG A 40 3.28 8.76 5.17
N GLY A 41 3.65 8.15 6.29
CA GLY A 41 4.95 7.49 6.43
C GLY A 41 6.12 8.44 6.64
N ILE A 42 5.88 9.64 7.17
CA ILE A 42 6.97 10.50 7.65
C ILE A 42 7.52 9.91 8.93
N VAL A 43 8.76 9.45 8.89
CA VAL A 43 9.49 8.89 10.04
C VAL A 43 10.01 10.01 10.91
N LYS A 44 9.56 10.07 12.17
CA LYS A 44 10.00 11.08 13.13
C LYS A 44 11.07 10.54 14.07
N ILE A 45 12.22 11.19 14.05
CA ILE A 45 13.39 10.81 14.85
C ILE A 45 13.65 11.86 15.92
N LYS A 46 13.71 11.43 17.20
CA LYS A 46 14.07 12.28 18.32
C LYS A 46 15.55 12.13 18.64
N PRO A 47 16.37 13.16 18.42
CA PRO A 47 17.78 13.15 18.83
C PRO A 47 17.93 13.26 20.35
N VAL A 48 18.81 12.45 20.92
CA VAL A 48 19.13 12.43 22.35
C VAL A 48 20.65 12.36 22.50
N TYR A 49 21.24 13.31 23.20
CA TYR A 49 22.66 13.29 23.53
C TYR A 49 22.83 13.01 25.02
N VAL A 50 23.51 11.91 25.36
CA VAL A 50 23.76 11.54 26.76
C VAL A 50 25.12 12.08 27.17
N GLY A 51 25.11 13.07 28.07
CA GLY A 51 26.29 13.74 28.60
C GLY A 51 26.50 13.48 30.09
N ILE A 52 25.98 12.35 30.61
CA ILE A 52 26.14 11.99 32.03
C ILE A 52 27.60 11.60 32.27
N THR A 53 28.25 12.24 33.21
CA THR A 53 29.60 11.91 33.64
C THR A 53 29.57 10.85 34.71
N TYR A 54 30.15 9.68 34.43
CA TYR A 54 30.27 8.60 35.39
C TYR A 54 31.63 8.64 36.08
N PHE A 55 31.61 8.60 37.39
CA PHE A 55 32.81 8.50 38.22
C PHE A 55 33.15 7.02 38.44
N PHE A 56 34.14 6.51 37.75
CA PHE A 56 34.71 5.21 38.03
C PHE A 56 35.95 5.39 38.92
N PRO A 57 36.01 4.78 40.11
CA PRO A 57 37.13 4.99 41.07
C PRO A 57 38.52 4.61 40.50
N TRP A 58 38.54 3.83 39.41
CA TRP A 58 39.76 3.30 38.78
C TRP A 58 40.06 3.88 37.41
N SER A 59 39.25 4.74 36.87
CA SER A 59 39.49 5.43 35.61
C SER A 59 39.92 6.87 35.88
N TYR A 60 40.76 7.41 35.01
CA TYR A 60 41.08 8.84 35.03
C TYR A 60 39.76 9.63 35.00
N PRO A 61 39.67 10.69 35.82
CA PRO A 61 38.45 11.49 35.86
C PRO A 61 38.22 12.08 34.49
N ASN A 62 37.17 11.62 33.79
CA ASN A 62 36.68 12.30 32.60
C ASN A 62 36.22 13.72 33.10
N THR A 63 36.82 14.75 32.56
CA THR A 63 36.37 16.10 32.84
C THR A 63 34.95 16.26 32.30
N PRO A 64 33.97 16.64 33.15
CA PRO A 64 32.63 16.86 32.68
C PRO A 64 32.61 17.85 31.54
N LEU A 65 31.86 17.52 30.47
CA LEU A 65 31.68 18.49 29.38
C LEU A 65 30.90 19.69 29.88
N THR A 66 31.31 20.85 29.46
CA THR A 66 30.57 22.09 29.72
C THR A 66 29.24 22.08 28.92
N ALA A 67 28.28 22.88 29.34
CA ALA A 67 27.02 23.03 28.63
C ALA A 67 27.22 23.39 27.13
N GLY A 68 28.20 24.29 26.87
CA GLY A 68 28.53 24.67 25.49
C GLY A 68 29.10 23.53 24.64
N GLU A 69 29.96 22.69 25.22
CA GLU A 69 30.50 21.49 24.56
C GLU A 69 29.41 20.44 24.29
N LEU A 70 28.50 20.24 25.24
CA LEU A 70 27.36 19.34 25.05
C LEU A 70 26.45 19.81 23.93
N GLU A 71 26.13 21.10 23.88
CA GLU A 71 25.34 21.68 22.80
C GLU A 71 26.04 21.57 21.44
N GLN A 72 27.35 21.81 21.39
CA GLN A 72 28.14 21.69 20.17
C GLN A 72 28.14 20.26 19.66
N ARG A 73 28.46 19.28 20.50
CA ARG A 73 28.47 17.85 20.11
C ARG A 73 27.08 17.34 19.71
N THR A 74 26.04 17.85 20.36
CA THR A 74 24.66 17.53 19.98
C THR A 74 24.35 18.07 18.60
N ARG A 75 24.73 19.32 18.28
CA ARG A 75 24.59 19.89 16.93
C ARG A 75 25.35 19.06 15.90
N GLU A 76 26.62 18.75 16.17
CA GLU A 76 27.46 17.96 15.27
C GLU A 76 26.85 16.59 14.97
N MET A 77 26.30 15.90 15.99
CA MET A 77 25.59 14.62 15.82
C MET A 77 24.37 14.77 14.90
N VAL A 78 23.51 15.76 15.15
CA VAL A 78 22.29 15.99 14.37
C VAL A 78 22.62 16.39 12.93
N GLU A 79 23.58 17.27 12.73
CA GLU A 79 24.04 17.72 11.40
C GLU A 79 24.68 16.57 10.62
N GLY A 80 25.52 15.76 11.29
CA GLY A 80 26.13 14.56 10.70
C GLY A 80 25.07 13.57 10.24
N PHE A 81 24.08 13.28 11.10
CA PHE A 81 22.96 12.42 10.75
C PHE A 81 22.17 12.98 9.56
N LYS A 82 21.77 14.25 9.60
CA LYS A 82 21.04 14.88 8.49
C LYS A 82 21.81 14.83 7.16
N LYS A 83 23.14 15.01 7.19
CA LYS A 83 24.00 14.88 5.99
C LYS A 83 24.08 13.46 5.45
N SER A 84 23.93 12.45 6.30
CA SER A 84 23.94 11.05 5.89
C SER A 84 22.61 10.55 5.31
N LEU A 85 21.52 11.32 5.46
CA LEU A 85 20.20 10.93 4.95
C LEU A 85 20.21 10.81 3.42
N LYS A 86 19.80 9.64 2.93
CA LYS A 86 19.61 9.35 1.50
C LYS A 86 18.13 9.16 1.15
N VAL A 87 17.25 9.60 2.04
CA VAL A 87 15.79 9.50 1.93
C VAL A 87 15.16 10.82 2.35
N ASP A 88 13.99 11.13 1.85
CA ASP A 88 13.30 12.42 2.01
C ASP A 88 12.11 12.38 2.97
N PHE A 89 11.76 11.19 3.46
CA PHE A 89 10.62 10.96 4.35
C PHE A 89 10.99 10.98 5.85
N VAL A 90 12.11 11.61 6.24
CA VAL A 90 12.58 11.67 7.64
C VAL A 90 12.48 13.09 8.18
N GLU A 91 11.79 13.24 9.31
CA GLU A 91 11.74 14.45 10.12
C GLU A 91 12.60 14.27 11.37
N VAL A 92 13.51 15.20 11.63
CA VAL A 92 14.38 15.20 12.80
C VAL A 92 13.89 16.27 13.78
N ALA A 93 13.36 15.84 14.93
CA ALA A 93 12.83 16.71 15.96
C ALA A 93 13.94 17.50 16.69
N ALA A 94 13.55 18.43 17.54
CA ALA A 94 14.48 19.15 18.40
C ALA A 94 15.23 18.18 19.33
N PRO A 95 16.57 18.32 19.50
CA PRO A 95 17.35 17.43 20.34
C PRO A 95 17.08 17.65 21.85
N LEU A 96 17.30 16.59 22.64
CA LEU A 96 17.32 16.64 24.09
C LEU A 96 18.72 16.24 24.58
N ILE A 97 19.27 17.00 25.52
CA ILE A 97 20.52 16.66 26.20
C ILE A 97 20.20 16.08 27.57
N ILE A 98 20.73 14.91 27.89
CA ILE A 98 20.57 14.20 29.15
C ILE A 98 21.86 14.39 29.94
N THR A 99 21.76 15.12 31.04
CA THR A 99 22.89 15.39 31.95
C THR A 99 22.81 14.65 33.28
N GLU A 100 21.62 14.17 33.60
CA GLU A 100 21.36 13.36 34.80
C GLU A 100 20.28 12.31 34.55
N HIS A 101 20.21 11.27 35.39
CA HIS A 101 19.22 10.19 35.21
C HIS A 101 17.76 10.69 35.26
N ALA A 102 17.49 11.78 35.98
CA ALA A 102 16.15 12.39 36.02
C ALA A 102 15.70 12.89 34.65
N ASP A 103 16.62 13.23 33.74
CA ASP A 103 16.31 13.74 32.42
C ASP A 103 15.68 12.66 31.51
N PHE A 104 15.89 11.37 31.78
CA PHE A 104 15.15 10.30 31.09
C PHE A 104 13.63 10.39 31.28
N ARG A 105 13.17 10.99 32.41
CA ARG A 105 11.76 11.29 32.60
C ARG A 105 11.28 12.43 31.71
N LYS A 106 12.12 13.44 31.49
CA LYS A 106 11.85 14.53 30.54
C LYS A 106 11.76 13.96 29.11
N LEU A 107 12.72 13.11 28.73
CA LEU A 107 12.68 12.44 27.44
C LEU A 107 11.35 11.70 27.25
N LYS A 108 10.94 10.89 28.22
CA LYS A 108 9.67 10.16 28.16
C LYS A 108 8.46 11.09 28.03
N ALA A 109 8.48 12.27 28.67
CA ALA A 109 7.41 13.25 28.57
C ALA A 109 7.38 14.00 27.22
N GLU A 110 8.55 14.14 26.57
CA GLU A 110 8.66 14.77 25.24
C GLU A 110 8.38 13.83 24.08
N LEU A 111 8.42 12.50 24.31
CA LEU A 111 8.09 11.54 23.28
C LEU A 111 6.59 11.60 22.98
N THR A 112 6.29 11.81 21.73
CA THR A 112 4.92 11.79 21.20
C THR A 112 4.60 10.41 20.61
N TYR A 113 3.32 10.10 20.45
CA TYR A 113 2.89 8.81 19.87
C TYR A 113 3.40 8.58 18.44
N ASP A 114 3.81 9.64 17.75
CA ASP A 114 4.32 9.60 16.39
C ASP A 114 5.85 9.62 16.30
N THR A 115 6.58 9.52 17.43
CA THR A 115 8.03 9.32 17.43
C THR A 115 8.35 7.87 17.09
N ASP A 116 9.14 7.66 16.03
CA ASP A 116 9.39 6.34 15.46
C ASP A 116 10.74 5.75 15.88
N ALA A 117 11.74 6.60 16.17
CA ALA A 117 13.07 6.18 16.64
C ALA A 117 13.78 7.29 17.43
N LEU A 118 14.83 6.88 18.15
CA LEU A 118 15.77 7.77 18.81
C LEU A 118 17.10 7.81 18.06
N LEU A 119 17.67 8.99 17.84
CA LEU A 119 19.06 9.17 17.43
C LEU A 119 19.91 9.45 18.66
N CYS A 120 20.76 8.52 19.06
CA CYS A 120 21.50 8.63 20.30
C CYS A 120 22.99 8.86 20.08
N GLY A 121 23.54 9.89 20.73
CA GLY A 121 24.95 10.20 20.83
C GLY A 121 25.45 10.30 22.27
N GLY A 122 26.71 10.57 22.43
CA GLY A 122 27.39 10.71 23.73
C GLY A 122 27.91 9.40 24.30
N GLU A 123 28.63 9.53 25.42
CA GLU A 123 29.13 8.39 26.21
C GLU A 123 27.99 7.84 27.05
N ARG A 124 27.78 6.53 27.03
CA ARG A 124 26.67 5.87 27.71
C ARG A 124 27.16 4.71 28.53
N SER A 125 26.60 4.58 29.70
CA SER A 125 26.74 3.38 30.49
C SER A 125 25.72 2.31 30.12
N PRO A 126 25.89 1.06 30.54
CA PRO A 126 24.85 0.03 30.40
C PRO A 126 23.51 0.44 31.02
N LEU A 127 23.52 1.29 32.06
CA LEU A 127 22.30 1.81 32.70
C LEU A 127 21.54 2.77 31.78
N ASP A 128 22.24 3.60 31.03
CA ASP A 128 21.64 4.51 30.04
C ASP A 128 21.03 3.73 28.90
N ASP A 129 21.77 2.73 28.38
CA ASP A 129 21.25 1.85 27.33
C ASP A 129 20.03 1.07 27.81
N TYR A 130 19.99 0.62 29.05
CA TYR A 130 18.80 0.02 29.66
C TYR A 130 17.65 1.04 29.74
N SER A 131 17.91 2.27 30.18
CA SER A 131 16.89 3.32 30.29
C SER A 131 16.30 3.67 28.91
N LEU A 132 17.12 3.76 27.86
CA LEU A 132 16.67 3.98 26.48
C LEU A 132 15.84 2.81 25.94
N SER A 133 16.26 1.57 26.20
CA SER A 133 15.52 0.36 25.75
C SER A 133 14.12 0.27 26.37
N ARG A 134 13.93 0.79 27.58
CA ARG A 134 12.62 0.84 28.27
C ARG A 134 11.61 1.77 27.62
N LEU A 135 12.05 2.64 26.71
CA LEU A 135 11.16 3.50 25.95
C LEU A 135 10.45 2.76 24.80
N GLY A 136 10.90 1.55 24.45
CA GLY A 136 10.28 0.71 23.43
C GLY A 136 10.47 1.22 21.99
N LEU A 137 11.38 2.20 21.80
CA LEU A 137 11.69 2.74 20.47
C LEU A 137 13.04 2.22 19.97
N PRO A 138 13.19 1.99 18.67
CA PRO A 138 14.47 1.71 18.04
C PRO A 138 15.49 2.84 18.29
N VAL A 139 16.75 2.47 18.46
CA VAL A 139 17.85 3.41 18.71
C VAL A 139 18.84 3.39 17.56
N ILE A 140 18.99 4.54 16.90
CA ILE A 140 19.95 4.78 15.82
C ILE A 140 21.24 5.34 16.45
N ARG A 141 22.39 4.86 15.97
CA ARG A 141 23.72 5.31 16.42
C ARG A 141 24.60 5.58 15.20
N GLY A 142 25.09 6.81 15.08
CA GLY A 142 25.95 7.22 13.96
C GLY A 142 25.15 7.61 12.71
N GLU A 143 25.57 7.10 11.57
CA GLU A 143 24.99 7.46 10.28
C GLU A 143 23.62 6.81 10.09
N ALA A 144 22.83 7.41 9.19
CA ALA A 144 21.52 6.88 8.80
C ALA A 144 21.69 5.67 7.87
N ASP A 145 21.22 4.51 8.31
CA ASP A 145 21.06 3.35 7.44
C ASP A 145 19.78 3.49 6.63
N PRO A 146 19.85 3.65 5.28
CA PRO A 146 18.66 3.84 4.46
C PRO A 146 17.69 2.66 4.49
N ASP A 147 18.16 1.42 4.63
CA ASP A 147 17.31 0.23 4.68
C ASP A 147 16.54 0.17 6.01
N PHE A 148 17.20 0.51 7.11
CA PHE A 148 16.54 0.63 8.41
C PHE A 148 15.50 1.78 8.42
N LEU A 149 15.81 2.94 7.84
CA LEU A 149 14.86 4.05 7.72
C LEU A 149 13.64 3.68 6.87
N ARG A 150 13.83 2.93 5.78
CA ARG A 150 12.75 2.37 4.98
C ARG A 150 11.90 1.37 5.77
N ALA A 151 12.52 0.56 6.60
CA ALA A 151 11.81 -0.37 7.49
C ALA A 151 10.95 0.38 8.52
N LEU A 152 11.46 1.45 9.12
CA LEU A 152 10.66 2.33 9.99
C LEU A 152 9.46 2.94 9.24
N ARG A 153 9.68 3.36 8.00
CA ARG A 153 8.60 3.88 7.14
C ARG A 153 7.52 2.84 6.86
N VAL A 154 7.90 1.58 6.60
CA VAL A 154 6.94 0.50 6.41
C VAL A 154 6.03 0.37 7.64
N LYS A 155 6.62 0.32 8.85
CA LYS A 155 5.86 0.26 10.09
C LYS A 155 4.92 1.47 10.25
N LYS A 156 5.42 2.66 9.95
CA LYS A 156 4.65 3.91 10.01
C LYS A 156 3.49 3.92 9.02
N VAL A 157 3.74 3.63 7.75
CA VAL A 157 2.70 3.58 6.71
C VAL A 157 1.62 2.59 7.07
N LEU A 158 1.96 1.38 7.52
CA LEU A 158 0.97 0.40 7.94
C LEU A 158 0.09 0.92 9.07
N SER A 159 0.67 1.49 10.13
CA SER A 159 -0.08 2.02 11.28
C SER A 159 -0.96 3.23 10.95
N GLU A 160 -0.63 3.99 9.91
CA GLU A 160 -1.40 5.13 9.41
C GLU A 160 -2.40 4.74 8.31
N SER A 161 -2.31 3.51 7.80
CA SER A 161 -3.14 3.08 6.66
C SER A 161 -4.58 2.83 7.07
N LYS A 162 -5.49 3.24 6.17
CA LYS A 162 -6.88 2.85 6.18
C LYS A 162 -7.23 2.14 4.88
N ILE A 163 -7.76 0.94 5.01
CA ILE A 163 -8.13 0.06 3.90
C ILE A 163 -9.65 0.00 3.79
N LEU A 164 -10.18 0.23 2.61
CA LEU A 164 -11.58 -0.03 2.29
C LEU A 164 -11.72 -1.45 1.74
N TYR A 165 -12.42 -2.30 2.46
CA TYR A 165 -12.82 -3.61 1.96
C TYR A 165 -14.21 -3.51 1.34
N ILE A 166 -14.32 -3.67 0.03
CA ILE A 166 -15.58 -3.47 -0.71
C ILE A 166 -16.21 -4.80 -1.07
N GLY A 167 -17.44 -4.98 -0.63
CA GLY A 167 -18.21 -6.19 -0.79
C GLY A 167 -18.30 -7.02 0.49
N GLU A 168 -19.02 -8.15 0.39
CA GLU A 168 -19.16 -9.07 1.49
C GLU A 168 -17.94 -9.99 1.59
N TYR A 169 -17.65 -10.47 2.80
CA TYR A 169 -16.59 -11.46 2.99
C TYR A 169 -17.02 -12.79 2.33
N PRO A 170 -16.16 -13.38 1.48
CA PRO A 170 -16.47 -14.67 0.92
C PRO A 170 -16.46 -15.75 2.02
N SER A 171 -17.44 -16.64 2.00
CA SER A 171 -17.59 -17.73 2.97
C SER A 171 -16.42 -18.74 2.96
N PHE A 172 -15.61 -18.75 1.91
CA PHE A 172 -14.45 -19.64 1.69
C PHE A 172 -13.12 -18.88 1.67
N SER A 173 -13.02 -17.82 2.41
CA SER A 173 -11.97 -16.79 2.33
C SER A 173 -10.58 -17.18 2.85
N ILE A 174 -10.35 -18.42 3.25
CA ILE A 174 -9.01 -18.86 3.69
C ILE A 174 -7.95 -18.60 2.62
N ARG A 175 -8.34 -18.69 1.35
CA ARG A 175 -7.43 -18.50 0.20
C ARG A 175 -6.99 -17.04 0.03
N TYR A 176 -7.82 -16.05 0.42
CA TYR A 176 -7.59 -14.64 0.15
C TYR A 176 -7.35 -13.78 1.40
N ASN A 177 -7.16 -14.40 2.56
CA ASN A 177 -6.99 -13.66 3.82
C ASN A 177 -8.09 -12.60 4.06
N ALA A 178 -9.33 -12.92 3.72
CA ALA A 178 -10.45 -11.99 3.72
C ALA A 178 -11.57 -12.38 4.67
N SER A 179 -11.34 -13.29 5.62
CA SER A 179 -12.31 -13.54 6.69
C SER A 179 -12.23 -12.45 7.74
N PRO A 180 -13.29 -12.22 8.54
CA PRO A 180 -13.22 -11.29 9.67
C PRO A 180 -12.01 -11.53 10.58
N ARG A 181 -11.64 -12.79 10.82
CA ARG A 181 -10.45 -13.13 11.59
C ARG A 181 -9.17 -12.54 10.98
N HIS A 182 -9.00 -12.65 9.67
CA HIS A 182 -7.80 -12.12 9.01
C HIS A 182 -7.76 -10.59 9.06
N LEU A 183 -8.92 -9.92 8.96
CA LEU A 183 -8.99 -8.46 9.08
C LEU A 183 -8.58 -8.00 10.48
N PHE A 184 -9.12 -8.60 11.53
CA PHE A 184 -8.72 -8.29 12.91
C PHE A 184 -7.24 -8.61 13.15
N THR A 185 -6.73 -9.73 12.62
CA THR A 185 -5.32 -10.07 12.79
C THR A 185 -4.40 -9.04 12.14
N CYS A 186 -4.73 -8.51 10.96
CA CYS A 186 -3.88 -7.50 10.33
C CYS A 186 -3.99 -6.13 11.04
N GLU A 187 -5.16 -5.78 11.58
CA GLU A 187 -5.33 -4.60 12.44
C GLU A 187 -4.48 -4.70 13.70
N ASP A 188 -4.57 -5.82 14.41
CA ASP A 188 -3.81 -6.06 15.65
C ASP A 188 -2.30 -6.07 15.43
N ARG A 189 -1.83 -6.70 14.35
CA ARG A 189 -0.40 -6.84 14.07
C ARG A 189 0.25 -5.59 13.51
N PHE A 190 -0.44 -4.87 12.65
CA PHE A 190 0.14 -3.79 11.87
C PHE A 190 -0.43 -2.40 12.20
N GLY A 191 -1.51 -2.34 12.97
CA GLY A 191 -2.20 -1.09 13.28
C GLY A 191 -2.99 -0.50 12.10
N VAL A 192 -3.11 -1.22 10.99
CA VAL A 192 -3.98 -0.80 9.88
C VAL A 192 -5.42 -0.70 10.35
N ARG A 193 -6.21 0.17 9.73
CA ARG A 193 -7.65 0.27 9.99
C ARG A 193 -8.40 -0.24 8.77
N VAL A 194 -9.32 -1.16 8.95
CA VAL A 194 -10.13 -1.71 7.87
C VAL A 194 -11.58 -1.27 8.03
N ARG A 195 -12.13 -0.64 6.98
CA ARG A 195 -13.54 -0.34 6.89
C ARG A 195 -14.19 -1.17 5.80
N GLN A 196 -15.19 -1.94 6.14
CA GLN A 196 -16.04 -2.60 5.16
C GLN A 196 -17.02 -1.61 4.53
N ILE A 197 -17.09 -1.62 3.21
CA ILE A 197 -18.09 -0.93 2.40
C ILE A 197 -19.03 -1.98 1.83
N GLU A 198 -20.30 -1.90 2.15
CA GLU A 198 -21.29 -2.83 1.63
C GLU A 198 -21.52 -2.63 0.13
N THR A 199 -21.87 -3.71 -0.55
CA THR A 199 -22.14 -3.73 -1.98
C THR A 199 -23.19 -2.67 -2.39
N MET A 200 -24.22 -2.49 -1.58
CA MET A 200 -25.25 -1.48 -1.86
C MET A 200 -24.74 -0.04 -1.70
N GLU A 201 -23.85 0.24 -0.74
CA GLU A 201 -23.21 1.56 -0.59
C GLU A 201 -22.36 1.87 -1.84
N PHE A 202 -21.60 0.90 -2.33
CA PHE A 202 -20.83 1.03 -3.58
C PHE A 202 -21.74 1.34 -4.77
N TYR A 203 -22.82 0.58 -4.97
CA TYR A 203 -23.71 0.77 -6.12
C TYR A 203 -24.51 2.06 -6.05
N ASN A 204 -24.96 2.49 -4.88
CA ASN A 204 -25.65 3.76 -4.72
C ASN A 204 -24.76 4.94 -5.18
N LEU A 205 -23.47 4.89 -4.86
CA LEU A 205 -22.54 5.91 -5.33
C LEU A 205 -22.25 5.75 -6.82
N PHE A 206 -22.04 4.54 -7.31
CA PHE A 206 -21.81 4.23 -8.71
C PHE A 206 -22.94 4.70 -9.63
N ASP A 207 -24.19 4.43 -9.24
CA ASP A 207 -25.38 4.85 -10.00
C ASP A 207 -25.65 6.37 -9.86
N GLY A 208 -25.10 7.02 -8.83
CA GLY A 208 -25.29 8.44 -8.55
C GLY A 208 -24.52 9.40 -9.48
N PHE A 209 -23.48 8.93 -10.17
CA PHE A 209 -22.70 9.79 -11.07
C PHE A 209 -23.49 10.16 -12.32
N LYS A 210 -23.51 11.46 -12.64
CA LYS A 210 -24.13 11.98 -13.87
C LYS A 210 -23.34 11.53 -15.10
N GLU A 211 -24.04 11.22 -16.17
CA GLU A 211 -23.40 10.71 -17.39
C GLU A 211 -22.38 11.68 -17.99
N ASP A 212 -22.66 12.99 -17.95
CA ASP A 212 -21.74 14.02 -18.45
C ASP A 212 -20.44 14.11 -17.63
N GLU A 213 -20.50 13.84 -16.32
CA GLU A 213 -19.34 13.76 -15.45
C GLU A 213 -18.46 12.55 -15.83
N VAL A 214 -19.11 11.41 -16.01
CA VAL A 214 -18.42 10.17 -16.43
C VAL A 214 -17.79 10.32 -17.80
N LYS A 215 -18.49 10.94 -18.76
CA LYS A 215 -17.95 11.20 -20.11
C LYS A 215 -16.75 12.15 -20.10
N ARG A 216 -16.78 13.21 -19.28
CA ARG A 216 -15.63 14.10 -19.12
C ARG A 216 -14.41 13.36 -18.58
N GLU A 217 -14.61 12.54 -17.56
CA GLU A 217 -13.53 11.76 -16.97
C GLU A 217 -12.99 10.71 -17.95
N LEU A 218 -13.84 10.01 -18.67
CA LEU A 218 -13.44 9.09 -19.73
C LEU A 218 -12.61 9.79 -20.82
N THR A 219 -13.01 11.00 -21.21
CA THR A 219 -12.26 11.80 -22.19
C THR A 219 -10.84 12.12 -21.71
N ASN A 220 -10.68 12.43 -20.41
CA ASN A 220 -9.36 12.62 -19.81
C ASN A 220 -8.56 11.32 -19.78
N TRP A 221 -9.19 10.21 -19.48
CA TRP A 221 -8.53 8.91 -19.37
C TRP A 221 -8.08 8.36 -20.72
N ARG A 222 -8.86 8.57 -21.78
CA ARG A 222 -8.55 8.13 -23.17
C ARG A 222 -7.20 8.63 -23.70
N LYS A 223 -6.66 9.71 -23.14
CA LYS A 223 -5.31 10.18 -23.49
C LYS A 223 -4.22 9.13 -23.23
N ASN A 224 -4.48 8.20 -22.32
CA ASN A 224 -3.59 7.11 -21.95
C ASN A 224 -3.92 5.81 -22.69
N PHE A 225 -4.95 5.79 -23.55
CA PHE A 225 -5.34 4.60 -24.30
C PHE A 225 -4.69 4.59 -25.68
N ASP A 226 -4.29 3.39 -26.09
CA ASP A 226 -3.96 3.12 -27.49
C ASP A 226 -5.27 2.83 -28.24
N GLU A 227 -5.75 3.81 -28.96
CA GLU A 227 -6.97 3.72 -29.79
C GLU A 227 -6.68 3.26 -31.22
N SER A 228 -5.45 2.84 -31.51
CA SER A 228 -5.10 2.30 -32.82
C SER A 228 -5.96 1.08 -33.16
N PRO A 229 -6.46 0.95 -34.41
CA PRO A 229 -7.22 -0.22 -34.80
C PRO A 229 -6.36 -1.47 -34.61
N ASP A 230 -6.81 -2.36 -33.74
CA ASP A 230 -6.15 -3.64 -33.56
C ASP A 230 -6.56 -4.58 -34.72
N LYS A 231 -5.56 -4.95 -35.51
CA LYS A 231 -5.72 -5.87 -36.65
C LYS A 231 -5.27 -7.29 -36.29
N ASP A 232 -4.86 -7.50 -35.04
CA ASP A 232 -4.36 -8.79 -34.59
C ASP A 232 -5.52 -9.75 -34.34
N GLU A 233 -5.64 -10.77 -35.17
CA GLU A 233 -6.64 -11.82 -35.02
C GLU A 233 -6.51 -12.61 -33.72
N ALA A 234 -5.32 -12.60 -33.08
CA ALA A 234 -5.08 -13.26 -31.81
C ALA A 234 -5.86 -12.64 -30.64
N HIS A 235 -6.32 -11.38 -30.76
CA HIS A 235 -7.04 -10.62 -29.73
C HIS A 235 -8.47 -10.22 -30.15
N LYS A 236 -8.98 -10.76 -31.23
CA LYS A 236 -10.27 -10.38 -31.85
C LYS A 236 -11.47 -10.54 -30.89
N CYS A 237 -11.46 -11.56 -30.02
CA CYS A 237 -12.55 -11.84 -29.10
C CYS A 237 -12.56 -10.90 -27.89
N SER A 238 -11.41 -10.31 -27.56
CA SER A 238 -11.24 -9.41 -26.42
C SER A 238 -11.36 -7.93 -26.74
N LEU A 239 -11.59 -7.56 -28.01
CA LEU A 239 -11.83 -6.17 -28.36
C LEU A 239 -13.06 -5.61 -27.67
N VAL A 240 -12.94 -4.41 -27.10
CA VAL A 240 -14.07 -3.70 -26.49
C VAL A 240 -15.01 -3.24 -27.60
N LYS A 241 -16.27 -3.71 -27.52
CA LYS A 241 -17.29 -3.46 -28.54
C LYS A 241 -18.30 -2.37 -28.14
N SER A 242 -18.29 -1.96 -26.89
CA SER A 242 -19.29 -1.05 -26.33
C SER A 242 -18.64 0.08 -25.55
N GLU A 243 -18.97 1.31 -25.88
CA GLU A 243 -18.58 2.48 -25.09
C GLU A 243 -19.15 2.42 -23.66
N LYS A 244 -20.29 1.75 -23.48
CA LYS A 244 -20.88 1.52 -22.15
C LYS A 244 -19.88 0.84 -21.20
N ASP A 245 -19.08 -0.12 -21.67
CA ASP A 245 -18.10 -0.82 -20.84
C ASP A 245 -17.01 0.13 -20.33
N LEU A 246 -16.59 1.11 -21.15
CA LEU A 246 -15.65 2.16 -20.76
C LEU A 246 -16.27 3.17 -19.79
N LEU A 247 -17.53 3.54 -20.01
CA LEU A 247 -18.27 4.42 -19.09
C LEU A 247 -18.45 3.73 -17.72
N ASP A 248 -18.78 2.45 -17.70
CA ASP A 248 -18.92 1.70 -16.45
C ASP A 248 -17.58 1.55 -15.71
N ALA A 249 -16.47 1.28 -16.41
CA ALA A 249 -15.14 1.28 -15.81
C ALA A 249 -14.74 2.65 -15.24
N THR A 250 -15.12 3.73 -15.94
CA THR A 250 -14.91 5.10 -15.46
C THR A 250 -15.76 5.40 -14.23
N ARG A 251 -17.00 4.93 -14.16
CA ARG A 251 -17.82 5.04 -12.96
C ARG A 251 -17.21 4.28 -11.78
N VAL A 252 -16.66 3.07 -12.03
CA VAL A 252 -15.93 2.33 -10.99
C VAL A 252 -14.78 3.15 -10.43
N TYR A 253 -13.95 3.74 -11.31
CA TYR A 253 -12.86 4.60 -10.89
C TYR A 253 -13.34 5.78 -10.03
N LEU A 254 -14.33 6.53 -10.50
CA LEU A 254 -14.90 7.67 -9.77
C LEU A 254 -15.46 7.23 -8.41
N THR A 255 -16.15 6.08 -8.36
CA THR A 255 -16.71 5.53 -7.14
C THR A 255 -15.61 5.18 -6.12
N LEU A 256 -14.61 4.43 -6.55
CA LEU A 256 -13.50 4.01 -5.68
C LEU A 256 -12.70 5.20 -5.18
N ARG A 257 -12.38 6.14 -6.06
CA ARG A 257 -11.69 7.38 -5.72
C ARG A 257 -12.46 8.21 -4.69
N THR A 258 -13.76 8.40 -4.92
CA THR A 258 -14.63 9.14 -4.00
C THR A 258 -14.73 8.48 -2.64
N LEU A 259 -14.85 7.14 -2.60
CA LEU A 259 -14.84 6.39 -1.34
C LEU A 259 -13.51 6.56 -0.61
N ALA A 260 -12.38 6.44 -1.31
CA ALA A 260 -11.05 6.62 -0.73
C ALA A 260 -10.87 8.04 -0.15
N GLN A 261 -11.28 9.06 -0.89
CA GLN A 261 -11.20 10.46 -0.44
C GLN A 261 -12.09 10.72 0.78
N ARG A 262 -13.37 10.27 0.74
CA ARG A 262 -14.33 10.43 1.83
C ARG A 262 -13.84 9.79 3.13
N GLU A 263 -13.21 8.64 3.03
CA GLU A 263 -12.76 7.85 4.15
C GLU A 263 -11.32 8.12 4.56
N ASP A 264 -10.60 8.95 3.83
CA ASP A 264 -9.17 9.14 3.97
C ASP A 264 -8.41 7.79 3.91
N ALA A 265 -8.71 6.98 2.91
CA ALA A 265 -8.14 5.66 2.72
C ALA A 265 -7.01 5.70 1.68
N ASN A 266 -5.98 4.88 1.90
CA ASN A 266 -4.87 4.65 0.97
C ASN A 266 -4.78 3.19 0.49
N GLY A 267 -5.75 2.36 0.89
CA GLY A 267 -5.88 0.99 0.41
C GLY A 267 -7.32 0.68 0.01
N ILE A 268 -7.50 -0.02 -1.11
CA ILE A 268 -8.80 -0.49 -1.61
C ILE A 268 -8.71 -1.96 -1.97
N CYS A 269 -9.49 -2.79 -1.30
CA CYS A 269 -9.59 -4.22 -1.56
C CYS A 269 -11.00 -4.57 -2.00
N VAL A 270 -11.22 -4.84 -3.29
CA VAL A 270 -12.54 -5.14 -3.83
C VAL A 270 -12.73 -6.63 -3.97
N ASN A 271 -13.79 -7.15 -3.37
CA ASN A 271 -14.27 -8.51 -3.67
C ASN A 271 -15.00 -8.50 -5.03
N CYS A 272 -14.25 -8.41 -6.12
CA CYS A 272 -14.79 -8.28 -7.46
C CYS A 272 -15.59 -9.52 -7.92
N ASN A 273 -15.30 -10.70 -7.39
CA ASN A 273 -16.10 -11.90 -7.64
C ASN A 273 -17.53 -11.72 -7.15
N ARG A 274 -17.73 -11.03 -6.03
CA ARG A 274 -19.07 -10.71 -5.53
C ARG A 274 -19.79 -9.74 -6.45
N LEU A 275 -19.18 -8.58 -6.73
CA LEU A 275 -19.74 -7.53 -7.58
C LEU A 275 -20.10 -8.02 -8.98
N TRP A 276 -19.36 -8.98 -9.46
CA TRP A 276 -19.45 -9.47 -10.83
C TRP A 276 -20.37 -10.70 -10.99
N ILE A 277 -20.13 -11.76 -10.21
CA ILE A 277 -20.85 -13.03 -10.38
C ILE A 277 -22.24 -12.97 -9.75
N GLN A 278 -22.32 -12.42 -8.52
CA GLN A 278 -23.55 -12.50 -7.74
C GLN A 278 -24.55 -11.41 -8.12
N ASP A 279 -24.06 -10.18 -8.34
CA ASP A 279 -24.97 -9.08 -8.63
C ASP A 279 -25.25 -8.90 -10.13
N LYS A 280 -24.58 -9.67 -10.98
CA LYS A 280 -24.77 -9.70 -12.45
C LYS A 280 -24.60 -8.34 -13.15
N ARG A 281 -23.96 -7.37 -12.51
CA ARG A 281 -23.72 -6.04 -13.09
C ARG A 281 -22.53 -6.01 -14.04
N GLN A 282 -21.68 -7.02 -14.02
CA GLN A 282 -20.52 -7.18 -14.89
C GLN A 282 -19.50 -6.04 -14.81
N VAL A 283 -19.43 -5.37 -13.66
CA VAL A 283 -18.42 -4.34 -13.41
C VAL A 283 -17.22 -4.93 -12.67
N ILE A 284 -16.03 -4.60 -13.15
CA ILE A 284 -14.77 -5.02 -12.53
C ILE A 284 -13.87 -3.79 -12.30
N PRO A 285 -13.02 -3.80 -11.27
CA PRO A 285 -12.20 -2.66 -10.92
C PRO A 285 -10.87 -2.58 -11.65
N CYS A 286 -10.50 -3.57 -12.49
CA CYS A 286 -9.15 -3.73 -13.04
C CYS A 286 -8.62 -2.45 -13.67
N LEU A 287 -9.35 -1.86 -14.64
CA LEU A 287 -8.90 -0.64 -15.30
C LEU A 287 -8.85 0.57 -14.34
N ALA A 288 -9.75 0.62 -13.35
CA ALA A 288 -9.74 1.68 -12.34
C ALA A 288 -8.48 1.60 -11.44
N TYR A 289 -8.01 0.39 -11.15
CA TYR A 289 -6.82 0.17 -10.32
C TYR A 289 -5.55 0.70 -10.97
N ASP A 290 -5.44 0.59 -12.30
CA ASP A 290 -4.27 1.10 -13.05
C ASP A 290 -3.98 2.56 -12.68
N ARG A 291 -5.04 3.35 -12.50
CA ARG A 291 -4.94 4.77 -12.20
C ARG A 291 -4.89 5.09 -10.71
N LEU A 292 -5.67 4.37 -9.89
CA LEU A 292 -5.70 4.60 -8.44
C LEU A 292 -4.35 4.31 -7.79
N ILE A 293 -3.63 3.29 -8.27
CA ILE A 293 -2.29 2.95 -7.76
C ILE A 293 -1.31 4.11 -8.03
N ASP A 294 -1.37 4.73 -9.21
CA ASP A 294 -0.55 5.91 -9.52
C ASP A 294 -0.93 7.16 -8.70
N GLU A 295 -2.16 7.21 -8.19
CA GLU A 295 -2.63 8.24 -7.25
C GLU A 295 -2.24 7.94 -5.78
N GLY A 296 -1.42 6.90 -5.54
CA GLY A 296 -0.96 6.48 -4.20
C GLY A 296 -1.99 5.68 -3.41
N ILE A 297 -3.05 5.20 -4.06
CA ILE A 297 -4.08 4.34 -3.45
C ILE A 297 -3.79 2.90 -3.85
N MET A 298 -3.21 2.12 -2.94
CA MET A 298 -2.93 0.71 -3.24
C MET A 298 -4.22 -0.08 -3.42
N CYS A 299 -4.23 -0.97 -4.42
CA CYS A 299 -5.42 -1.73 -4.78
C CYS A 299 -5.13 -3.23 -4.74
N ALA A 300 -6.08 -4.03 -4.24
CA ALA A 300 -6.01 -5.49 -4.26
C ALA A 300 -7.28 -6.11 -4.84
N CYS A 301 -7.10 -7.09 -5.73
CA CYS A 301 -8.19 -7.83 -6.37
C CYS A 301 -8.76 -8.91 -5.47
N GLU A 302 -9.97 -9.34 -5.80
CA GLU A 302 -10.63 -10.56 -5.28
C GLU A 302 -10.77 -10.61 -3.75
N GLY A 303 -10.70 -9.46 -3.08
CA GLY A 303 -10.77 -9.39 -1.62
C GLY A 303 -9.49 -9.88 -0.92
N ASP A 304 -8.35 -9.89 -1.60
CA ASP A 304 -7.10 -10.43 -1.09
C ASP A 304 -6.36 -9.45 -0.16
N MET A 305 -6.65 -9.56 1.14
CA MET A 305 -6.04 -8.71 2.17
C MET A 305 -4.54 -8.99 2.37
N GLY A 306 -4.09 -10.23 2.14
CA GLY A 306 -2.65 -10.53 2.19
C GLY A 306 -1.89 -9.77 1.10
N ASN A 307 -2.45 -9.73 -0.12
CA ASN A 307 -1.89 -8.92 -1.19
C ASN A 307 -1.97 -7.42 -0.89
N MET A 308 -3.04 -6.93 -0.27
CA MET A 308 -3.16 -5.53 0.14
C MET A 308 -2.04 -5.13 1.12
N ILE A 309 -1.80 -5.93 2.15
CA ILE A 309 -0.71 -5.66 3.11
C ILE A 309 0.66 -5.74 2.42
N SER A 310 0.88 -6.73 1.56
CA SER A 310 2.10 -6.84 0.75
C SER A 310 2.30 -5.61 -0.13
N SER A 311 1.24 -5.10 -0.75
CA SER A 311 1.31 -3.90 -1.60
C SER A 311 1.66 -2.64 -0.80
N LEU A 312 1.07 -2.45 0.39
CA LEU A 312 1.42 -1.34 1.28
C LEU A 312 2.87 -1.41 1.76
N ILE A 313 3.38 -2.61 2.07
CA ILE A 313 4.79 -2.83 2.44
C ILE A 313 5.72 -2.43 1.29
N LEU A 314 5.47 -2.94 0.07
CA LEU A 314 6.30 -2.62 -1.08
C LEU A 314 6.25 -1.14 -1.46
N HIS A 315 5.07 -0.53 -1.46
CA HIS A 315 4.91 0.89 -1.71
C HIS A 315 5.72 1.74 -0.73
N ALA A 316 5.63 1.42 0.57
CA ALA A 316 6.37 2.14 1.60
C ALA A 316 7.90 1.96 1.48
N VAL A 317 8.37 0.73 1.29
CA VAL A 317 9.81 0.43 1.24
C VAL A 317 10.47 0.98 0.00
N SER A 318 9.74 1.04 -1.12
CA SER A 318 10.26 1.50 -2.41
C SER A 318 10.27 3.03 -2.58
N GLY A 319 9.74 3.79 -1.63
CA GLY A 319 9.63 5.26 -1.74
C GLY A 319 8.48 5.67 -2.67
N ASP A 320 7.30 5.14 -2.39
CA ASP A 320 6.04 5.42 -3.08
C ASP A 320 5.98 4.97 -4.55
N GLN A 321 6.80 4.00 -4.94
CA GLN A 321 6.65 3.40 -6.26
C GLN A 321 5.28 2.68 -6.36
N PRO A 322 4.66 2.67 -7.55
CA PRO A 322 3.48 1.89 -7.79
C PRO A 322 3.76 0.39 -7.64
N VAL A 323 2.74 -0.35 -7.24
CA VAL A 323 2.84 -1.79 -6.97
C VAL A 323 1.89 -2.55 -7.87
N LEU A 324 2.46 -3.46 -8.67
CA LEU A 324 1.71 -4.46 -9.42
C LEU A 324 1.26 -5.59 -8.50
N GLN A 325 0.22 -6.29 -8.93
CA GLN A 325 -0.19 -7.53 -8.28
C GLN A 325 -0.38 -8.63 -9.33
N GLY A 326 -0.25 -9.89 -8.93
CA GLY A 326 -0.56 -10.99 -9.83
C GLY A 326 -0.34 -12.37 -9.27
N ASN A 327 -0.91 -13.33 -9.99
CA ASN A 327 -0.66 -14.75 -9.74
C ASN A 327 0.68 -15.11 -10.36
N THR A 328 1.58 -15.67 -9.58
CA THR A 328 2.83 -16.25 -10.11
C THR A 328 2.59 -17.63 -10.69
N ARG A 329 3.27 -17.90 -11.81
CA ARG A 329 3.36 -19.20 -12.46
C ARG A 329 4.82 -19.50 -12.75
N TRP A 330 5.15 -20.76 -12.86
CA TRP A 330 6.51 -21.26 -12.95
C TRP A 330 6.75 -21.95 -14.26
N ARG A 331 7.84 -21.61 -14.93
CA ARG A 331 8.35 -22.27 -16.13
C ARG A 331 9.82 -22.68 -15.90
N PRO A 332 10.06 -23.82 -15.23
CA PRO A 332 11.41 -24.25 -14.90
C PRO A 332 12.30 -24.51 -16.12
N ASP A 333 11.72 -24.98 -17.19
CA ASP A 333 12.36 -25.21 -18.49
C ASP A 333 12.87 -23.92 -19.15
N GLU A 334 12.25 -22.80 -18.87
CA GLU A 334 12.67 -21.47 -19.36
C GLU A 334 13.49 -20.68 -18.30
N GLY A 335 13.61 -21.18 -17.09
CA GLY A 335 14.30 -20.50 -15.98
C GLY A 335 13.58 -19.21 -15.50
N ILE A 336 12.25 -19.13 -15.67
CA ILE A 336 11.47 -17.94 -15.34
C ILE A 336 10.28 -18.23 -14.45
N ILE A 337 9.88 -17.19 -13.73
CA ILE A 337 8.50 -17.05 -13.28
C ILE A 337 7.80 -16.03 -14.16
N TYR A 338 6.51 -16.24 -14.40
CA TYR A 338 5.69 -15.20 -14.98
C TYR A 338 4.57 -14.83 -14.01
N ILE A 339 4.26 -13.54 -14.02
CA ILE A 339 3.25 -12.96 -13.18
C ILE A 339 2.12 -12.52 -14.11
N GLN A 340 0.90 -12.91 -13.77
CA GLN A 340 -0.26 -12.68 -14.61
C GLN A 340 -1.35 -11.98 -13.82
N HIS A 341 -1.80 -10.81 -14.30
CA HIS A 341 -3.00 -10.16 -13.81
C HIS A 341 -3.59 -9.16 -14.82
N GLY A 342 -4.66 -8.46 -14.41
CA GLY A 342 -5.34 -7.47 -15.23
C GLY A 342 -5.01 -6.02 -14.89
N VAL A 343 -3.98 -5.78 -14.09
CA VAL A 343 -3.65 -4.45 -13.58
C VAL A 343 -2.19 -4.11 -13.86
N ILE A 344 -1.96 -2.98 -14.51
CA ILE A 344 -0.65 -2.35 -14.68
C ILE A 344 -0.80 -0.84 -14.46
N PRO A 345 -0.18 -0.25 -13.43
CA PRO A 345 -0.15 1.19 -13.22
C PRO A 345 0.41 1.93 -14.45
N LEU A 346 -0.15 3.10 -14.77
CA LEU A 346 0.23 3.89 -15.92
C LEU A 346 1.71 4.29 -15.89
N THR A 347 2.22 4.60 -14.70
CA THR A 347 3.63 5.00 -14.48
C THR A 347 4.63 3.85 -14.59
N MET A 348 4.15 2.59 -14.53
CA MET A 348 4.98 1.41 -14.80
C MET A 348 4.90 0.97 -16.26
N ALA A 349 4.05 1.60 -17.06
CA ALA A 349 3.80 1.26 -18.44
C ALA A 349 4.71 2.05 -19.39
N LYS A 350 5.38 1.34 -20.30
CA LYS A 350 6.18 1.93 -21.39
C LYS A 350 5.32 2.43 -22.54
N THR A 351 4.18 1.78 -22.75
CA THR A 351 3.26 2.08 -23.86
C THR A 351 1.92 2.54 -23.31
N LYS A 352 1.10 3.16 -24.15
CA LYS A 352 -0.30 3.41 -23.80
C LYS A 352 -1.04 2.09 -23.63
N HIS A 353 -2.08 2.12 -22.78
CA HIS A 353 -2.90 0.95 -22.52
C HIS A 353 -3.75 0.56 -23.75
N LYS A 354 -3.60 -0.68 -24.20
CA LYS A 354 -4.58 -1.34 -25.04
C LYS A 354 -5.73 -1.83 -24.19
N ILE A 355 -6.93 -1.36 -24.50
CA ILE A 355 -8.11 -1.68 -23.72
C ILE A 355 -8.74 -2.97 -24.23
N ARG A 356 -9.01 -3.88 -23.31
CA ARG A 356 -9.56 -5.22 -23.59
C ARG A 356 -10.77 -5.52 -22.73
N ASN A 357 -11.68 -6.33 -23.24
CA ASN A 357 -12.63 -7.02 -22.39
C ASN A 357 -11.88 -7.96 -21.44
N TYR A 358 -12.20 -7.89 -20.16
CA TYR A 358 -11.60 -8.76 -19.15
C TYR A 358 -11.80 -10.23 -19.49
N HIS A 359 -12.97 -10.57 -20.01
CA HIS A 359 -13.30 -11.91 -20.46
C HIS A 359 -13.70 -11.87 -21.92
N THR A 360 -13.39 -12.92 -22.69
CA THR A 360 -13.87 -13.06 -24.07
C THR A 360 -15.39 -13.00 -24.21
N LYS A 361 -16.11 -13.09 -23.08
CA LYS A 361 -17.57 -12.94 -22.98
C LYS A 361 -18.05 -11.51 -22.70
N GLY A 362 -17.16 -10.52 -22.63
CA GLY A 362 -17.55 -9.11 -22.44
C GLY A 362 -17.89 -8.72 -21.00
N TRP A 363 -17.15 -9.20 -20.02
CA TRP A 363 -17.40 -8.90 -18.60
C TRP A 363 -16.48 -7.80 -18.05
N GLY A 364 -16.77 -6.55 -18.37
CA GLY A 364 -15.97 -5.42 -17.96
C GLY A 364 -14.67 -5.26 -18.75
N VAL A 365 -13.88 -4.28 -18.40
CA VAL A 365 -12.68 -3.93 -19.16
C VAL A 365 -11.44 -3.91 -18.28
N THR A 366 -10.32 -4.23 -18.89
CA THR A 366 -8.97 -4.15 -18.32
C THR A 366 -8.03 -3.52 -19.33
N GLY A 367 -6.81 -3.17 -18.92
CA GLY A 367 -5.77 -2.64 -19.80
C GLY A 367 -4.58 -3.57 -19.91
N TYR A 368 -3.90 -3.50 -21.05
CA TYR A 368 -2.58 -4.04 -21.23
C TYR A 368 -1.62 -2.95 -21.70
N ALA A 369 -0.42 -2.93 -21.14
CA ALA A 369 0.71 -2.16 -21.65
C ALA A 369 2.01 -2.91 -21.41
N GLU A 370 3.05 -2.58 -22.17
CA GLU A 370 4.39 -3.09 -21.90
C GLU A 370 4.96 -2.44 -20.63
N VAL A 371 5.70 -3.21 -19.84
CA VAL A 371 6.40 -2.71 -18.64
C VAL A 371 7.63 -1.89 -19.04
N ASP A 372 7.82 -0.75 -18.39
CA ASP A 372 8.90 0.21 -18.67
C ASP A 372 10.23 -0.12 -17.95
N ASN A 373 10.53 -1.35 -17.68
CA ASN A 373 11.78 -1.71 -16.99
C ASN A 373 12.34 -3.06 -17.44
N ALA A 374 12.23 -3.37 -18.75
CA ALA A 374 12.83 -4.59 -19.28
C ALA A 374 14.35 -4.59 -19.04
N GLY A 375 14.86 -5.67 -18.44
CA GLY A 375 16.24 -5.78 -18.00
C GLY A 375 16.53 -5.18 -16.62
N GLY A 376 15.56 -4.50 -16.00
CA GLY A 376 15.68 -3.94 -14.68
C GLY A 376 15.30 -4.89 -13.55
N PRO A 377 15.67 -4.55 -12.30
CA PRO A 377 15.37 -5.34 -11.14
C PRO A 377 13.90 -5.25 -10.75
N MET A 378 13.39 -6.34 -10.16
CA MET A 378 12.06 -6.43 -9.58
C MET A 378 12.09 -7.24 -8.29
N THR A 379 11.39 -6.74 -7.29
CA THR A 379 11.13 -7.46 -6.04
C THR A 379 9.68 -7.92 -6.01
N VAL A 380 9.47 -9.19 -5.68
CA VAL A 380 8.16 -9.84 -5.54
C VAL A 380 8.01 -10.35 -4.12
N ILE A 381 6.89 -10.04 -3.47
CA ILE A 381 6.61 -10.52 -2.12
C ILE A 381 5.24 -11.16 -1.98
N ASN A 382 5.12 -12.02 -0.99
CA ASN A 382 3.86 -12.60 -0.53
C ASN A 382 3.85 -12.69 1.00
N ILE A 383 2.71 -12.53 1.63
CA ILE A 383 2.56 -12.66 3.08
C ILE A 383 1.65 -13.84 3.42
N ASP A 384 1.94 -14.53 4.53
CA ASP A 384 1.16 -15.69 4.96
C ASP A 384 -0.20 -15.30 5.57
N ASN A 385 -1.07 -16.31 5.72
CA ASN A 385 -2.44 -16.11 6.21
C ASN A 385 -2.54 -15.68 7.68
N LEU A 386 -1.45 -15.76 8.43
CA LEU A 386 -1.39 -15.34 9.83
C LEU A 386 -0.62 -14.03 10.00
N TYR A 387 -0.15 -13.46 8.89
CA TYR A 387 0.72 -12.27 8.89
C TYR A 387 1.95 -12.44 9.78
N SER A 388 2.55 -13.62 9.75
CA SER A 388 3.73 -13.99 10.53
C SER A 388 4.98 -14.21 9.68
N LYS A 389 4.79 -14.43 8.38
CA LYS A 389 5.87 -14.69 7.41
C LYS A 389 5.68 -13.89 6.14
N ILE A 390 6.77 -13.42 5.61
CA ILE A 390 6.82 -12.76 4.30
C ILE A 390 7.84 -13.46 3.41
N GLY A 391 7.39 -13.94 2.26
CA GLY A 391 8.26 -14.47 1.22
C GLY A 391 8.74 -13.38 0.30
N VAL A 392 10.05 -13.33 0.02
CA VAL A 392 10.67 -12.32 -0.83
C VAL A 392 11.52 -13.00 -1.90
N VAL A 393 11.25 -12.66 -3.16
CA VAL A 393 12.05 -13.12 -4.31
C VAL A 393 12.43 -11.90 -5.14
N GLU A 394 13.72 -11.79 -5.45
CA GLU A 394 14.24 -10.77 -6.36
C GLU A 394 14.64 -11.40 -7.69
N GLY A 395 14.52 -10.62 -8.74
CA GLY A 395 14.90 -11.04 -10.07
C GLY A 395 15.03 -9.89 -11.05
N THR A 396 15.12 -10.24 -12.33
CA THR A 396 15.23 -9.27 -13.42
C THR A 396 14.07 -9.46 -14.40
N ILE A 397 13.41 -8.39 -14.77
CA ILE A 397 12.35 -8.40 -15.77
C ILE A 397 12.96 -8.76 -17.11
N ARG A 398 12.50 -9.86 -17.71
CA ARG A 398 12.90 -10.28 -19.04
C ARG A 398 12.11 -9.53 -20.12
N ASP A 399 10.81 -9.63 -20.04
CA ASP A 399 9.85 -9.02 -20.96
C ASP A 399 8.45 -8.98 -20.35
N SER A 400 7.53 -8.32 -21.05
CA SER A 400 6.10 -8.39 -20.78
C SER A 400 5.33 -8.58 -22.07
N TYR A 401 4.18 -9.25 -22.03
CA TYR A 401 3.36 -9.44 -23.20
C TYR A 401 1.87 -9.58 -22.87
N GLU A 402 1.05 -9.28 -23.87
CA GLU A 402 -0.38 -9.54 -23.84
C GLU A 402 -0.65 -10.99 -24.25
N PRO A 403 -1.29 -11.82 -23.39
CA PRO A 403 -1.68 -13.17 -23.80
C PRO A 403 -2.75 -13.12 -24.89
N THR A 404 -2.64 -14.03 -25.86
CA THR A 404 -3.64 -14.22 -26.91
C THR A 404 -5.00 -14.61 -26.31
N ASP A 405 -6.08 -14.48 -27.09
CA ASP A 405 -7.42 -14.93 -26.68
C ASP A 405 -7.44 -16.44 -26.37
N GLU A 406 -6.61 -17.22 -27.04
CA GLU A 406 -6.45 -18.65 -26.79
C GLU A 406 -5.74 -18.94 -25.48
N GLU A 407 -4.62 -18.28 -25.20
CA GLU A 407 -3.89 -18.40 -23.92
C GLU A 407 -4.71 -17.90 -22.74
N ALA A 408 -5.59 -16.96 -23.02
CA ALA A 408 -6.52 -16.37 -22.07
C ALA A 408 -7.82 -17.16 -21.87
N ARG A 409 -7.87 -18.42 -22.25
CA ARG A 409 -9.07 -19.26 -22.11
C ARG A 409 -9.64 -19.25 -20.72
N GLY A 410 -10.92 -18.90 -20.63
CA GLY A 410 -11.69 -19.05 -19.38
C GLY A 410 -11.71 -17.86 -18.45
N GLY A 411 -11.15 -16.72 -18.81
CA GLY A 411 -11.15 -15.52 -17.96
C GLY A 411 -9.74 -15.09 -17.68
N ALA A 412 -9.34 -14.02 -18.31
CA ALA A 412 -7.97 -13.80 -18.26
C ALA A 412 -7.61 -12.36 -18.12
N CYS A 413 -6.89 -12.23 -17.13
CA CYS A 413 -5.98 -11.15 -16.96
C CYS A 413 -5.14 -10.97 -18.22
N ARG A 414 -5.13 -9.76 -18.74
CA ARG A 414 -4.52 -9.40 -20.03
C ARG A 414 -3.09 -8.92 -19.96
N PHE A 415 -2.45 -9.11 -18.81
CA PHE A 415 -1.08 -8.68 -18.58
C PHE A 415 -0.24 -9.83 -18.07
N ARG A 416 0.91 -10.06 -18.70
CA ARG A 416 1.94 -10.98 -18.21
C ARG A 416 3.30 -10.30 -18.20
N VAL A 417 4.05 -10.51 -17.12
CA VAL A 417 5.45 -10.14 -16.99
C VAL A 417 6.28 -11.39 -16.72
N ASN A 418 7.33 -11.57 -17.50
CA ASN A 418 8.30 -12.63 -17.30
C ASN A 418 9.50 -12.10 -16.53
N MET A 419 9.92 -12.83 -15.52
CA MET A 419 11.06 -12.48 -14.66
C MET A 419 12.01 -13.69 -14.54
N THR A 420 13.30 -13.46 -14.73
CA THR A 420 14.34 -14.39 -14.32
C THR A 420 14.60 -14.22 -12.84
N VAL A 421 14.70 -15.31 -12.11
CA VAL A 421 14.94 -15.31 -10.66
C VAL A 421 16.44 -15.48 -10.41
N LYS A 422 16.97 -14.70 -9.48
CA LYS A 422 18.31 -14.95 -8.97
C LYS A 422 18.27 -16.15 -8.02
N GLY A 423 18.94 -17.23 -8.37
CA GLY A 423 18.99 -18.48 -7.59
C GLY A 423 18.11 -19.60 -8.16
N ASP A 424 17.83 -20.60 -7.34
CA ASP A 424 17.08 -21.80 -7.74
C ASP A 424 15.58 -21.53 -7.86
N LEU A 425 15.06 -21.60 -9.06
CA LEU A 425 13.63 -21.35 -9.35
C LEU A 425 12.69 -22.28 -8.56
N LEU A 426 13.08 -23.54 -8.33
CA LEU A 426 12.24 -24.48 -7.59
C LEU A 426 12.18 -24.12 -6.09
N LYS A 427 13.22 -23.50 -5.55
CA LYS A 427 13.22 -22.96 -4.19
C LYS A 427 12.45 -21.66 -4.07
N ALA A 428 12.32 -20.88 -5.15
CA ALA A 428 11.54 -19.66 -5.16
C ALA A 428 10.03 -19.92 -5.01
N GLN A 429 9.55 -21.05 -5.50
CA GLN A 429 8.13 -21.39 -5.46
C GLN A 429 7.55 -21.44 -4.04
N PRO A 430 8.09 -22.19 -3.07
CA PRO A 430 7.57 -22.22 -1.71
C PRO A 430 7.70 -20.84 -1.01
N VAL A 431 8.71 -20.05 -1.35
CA VAL A 431 8.90 -18.70 -0.79
C VAL A 431 7.75 -17.78 -1.18
N LEU A 432 7.27 -17.81 -2.42
CA LEU A 432 6.16 -16.97 -2.90
C LEU A 432 4.77 -17.59 -2.70
N ASN A 433 4.66 -18.83 -2.25
CA ASN A 433 3.38 -19.50 -2.00
C ASN A 433 3.08 -19.64 -0.50
N VAL A 434 3.48 -18.66 0.31
CA VAL A 434 3.32 -18.72 1.77
C VAL A 434 1.89 -18.49 2.23
N GLY A 435 1.04 -17.80 1.47
CA GLY A 435 -0.32 -17.50 1.92
C GLY A 435 -1.27 -17.03 0.86
N SER A 436 -1.19 -15.77 0.47
CA SER A 436 -2.07 -15.14 -0.50
C SER A 436 -1.94 -15.77 -1.90
N GLN A 437 -3.03 -15.74 -2.66
CA GLN A 437 -3.02 -16.18 -4.05
C GLN A 437 -2.29 -15.19 -4.97
N HIS A 438 -2.33 -13.90 -4.64
CA HIS A 438 -1.66 -12.85 -5.39
C HIS A 438 -0.36 -12.45 -4.70
N ASN A 439 0.62 -12.16 -5.51
CA ASN A 439 1.89 -11.59 -5.08
C ASN A 439 1.89 -10.08 -5.41
N ALA A 440 2.51 -9.30 -4.56
CA ALA A 440 2.78 -7.89 -4.83
C ALA A 440 4.19 -7.75 -5.42
N MET A 441 4.38 -6.81 -6.34
CA MET A 441 5.66 -6.60 -6.99
C MET A 441 5.89 -5.14 -7.38
N THR A 442 7.15 -4.71 -7.29
CA THR A 442 7.58 -3.37 -7.73
C THR A 442 9.01 -3.40 -8.24
N PHE A 443 9.41 -2.35 -8.96
CA PHE A 443 10.78 -2.21 -9.45
C PHE A 443 11.78 -2.01 -8.31
N GLY A 444 12.98 -2.51 -8.50
CA GLY A 444 14.10 -2.34 -7.56
C GLY A 444 14.46 -3.61 -6.78
N HIS A 445 15.52 -3.47 -5.99
CA HIS A 445 16.02 -4.47 -5.04
C HIS A 445 15.74 -4.00 -3.61
N TRP A 446 14.79 -4.63 -2.92
CA TRP A 446 14.31 -4.18 -1.62
C TRP A 446 14.50 -5.18 -0.49
N LEU A 447 15.15 -6.33 -0.78
CA LEU A 447 15.37 -7.39 0.21
C LEU A 447 16.05 -6.89 1.49
N PRO A 448 17.13 -6.07 1.47
CA PRO A 448 17.75 -5.60 2.71
C PRO A 448 16.77 -4.82 3.60
N ALA A 449 16.04 -3.87 3.02
CA ALA A 449 15.04 -3.09 3.76
C ALA A 449 13.85 -3.93 4.24
N LEU A 450 13.43 -4.95 3.46
CA LEU A 450 12.38 -5.89 3.85
C LEU A 450 12.82 -6.79 5.01
N VAL A 451 14.10 -7.17 5.08
CA VAL A 451 14.67 -7.91 6.22
C VAL A 451 14.61 -7.06 7.49
N GLU A 452 14.98 -5.79 7.41
CA GLU A 452 14.85 -4.87 8.55
C GLU A 452 13.38 -4.62 8.94
N ALA A 453 12.49 -4.50 7.95
CA ALA A 453 11.06 -4.37 8.20
C ALA A 453 10.48 -5.63 8.88
N GLY A 454 10.93 -6.82 8.49
CA GLY A 454 10.56 -8.06 9.14
C GLY A 454 10.90 -8.07 10.62
N LYS A 455 12.09 -7.60 11.00
CA LYS A 455 12.49 -7.48 12.42
C LYS A 455 11.59 -6.51 13.20
N LEU A 456 11.21 -5.36 12.60
CA LEU A 456 10.38 -4.35 13.25
C LEU A 456 8.91 -4.75 13.36
N LEU A 457 8.44 -5.62 12.47
CA LEU A 457 7.05 -6.09 12.38
C LEU A 457 6.86 -7.51 12.95
N ASP A 458 7.91 -8.12 13.49
CA ASP A 458 7.90 -9.51 13.97
C ASP A 458 7.42 -10.48 12.85
N LEU A 459 8.01 -10.35 11.65
CA LEU A 459 7.79 -11.22 10.50
C LEU A 459 9.03 -12.06 10.22
N GLU A 460 8.84 -13.36 10.05
CA GLU A 460 9.87 -14.23 9.49
C GLU A 460 10.02 -13.92 7.99
N VAL A 461 11.20 -13.49 7.56
CA VAL A 461 11.48 -13.20 6.15
C VAL A 461 12.05 -14.45 5.49
N LEU A 462 11.24 -15.10 4.64
CA LEU A 462 11.66 -16.22 3.81
C LEU A 462 12.25 -15.67 2.51
N ARG A 463 13.46 -16.08 2.19
CA ARG A 463 14.20 -15.64 1.00
C ARG A 463 14.91 -16.81 0.35
N LEU A 464 15.31 -16.64 -0.90
CA LEU A 464 16.23 -17.56 -1.55
C LEU A 464 17.60 -17.39 -0.88
N GLU A 465 18.17 -18.49 -0.39
CA GLU A 465 19.57 -18.52 -0.01
C GLU A 465 20.42 -18.58 -1.29
N ASP A 466 21.50 -17.82 -1.32
CA ASP A 466 22.46 -17.77 -2.43
C ASP A 466 23.12 -19.12 -2.68
#